data_1e7670d6d01248b134bdcc3a8ad26deb
#
_entry.id   1e7670d6d01248b134bdcc3a8ad26deb
#
_cell.length_a   1.000
_cell.length_b   1.000
_cell.length_c   1.000
_cell.angle_alpha   90.00
_cell.angle_beta   90.00
_cell.angle_gamma   90.00
#
_symmetry.space_group_name_H-M   'P 1'
#
loop_
_entity.id
_entity.type
_entity.pdbx_description
1 polymer ?
#
loop_
_entity_poly.entity_id
_entity_poly.type
_entity_poly.pdbx_seq_one_letter_code
_entity_poly.pdbx_strand_id
1 'polypeptide(L)'
;MSAKMNVPFFNYPRVYTDDRDALMGIFDEVGKRGAFILQKDLRDFEAALATYTGAKYAMGVGNATDGLEFGWMSIGMRPGDEVIFSSHTMLATAAAIKTAGGVPVPVELGADNLIDPEAVEAAITPRTVGIMPTQLNGRTCDMDRIMGIAQKNRLFVVEDAAQALGSKFKGRHAGTFGHASAISFFPAKVLGSLGDGGAFLTNDYGIFDKAWQLHDHGRDADGEVRSWGRNSRLDNLQAAILHHRLKTYDQIVARRRAVAAIYQIRLGDMPELQLPPAPDSDPRHFDVYQNYELQADRRDELKEYLRVNGVGTLIQWGGKAVHQWERLGFLVKLPKTERFFARCIMLPMNVFVSDDEVNYVCDQVRAFYRG
;
A
#
# COMPACT_ATOMS: atom_id res chain seq x y z
N MET A 1 12.82 -0.69 37.10
CA MET A 1 11.86 -1.05 36.04
C MET A 1 11.22 0.25 35.58
N SER A 2 11.32 0.61 34.28
CA SER A 2 10.59 1.76 33.74
C SER A 2 9.08 1.53 33.92
N ALA A 3 8.34 2.62 34.15
CA ALA A 3 6.88 2.53 34.26
C ALA A 3 6.30 1.88 33.00
N LYS A 4 5.30 1.01 33.15
CA LYS A 4 4.62 0.36 32.03
C LYS A 4 3.94 1.42 31.16
N MET A 5 4.28 1.46 29.87
CA MET A 5 3.67 2.34 28.89
C MET A 5 2.54 1.62 28.15
N ASN A 6 1.63 2.39 27.54
CA ASN A 6 0.63 1.88 26.60
C ASN A 6 0.90 2.47 25.22
N VAL A 7 1.47 1.67 24.33
CA VAL A 7 1.87 2.07 22.97
C VAL A 7 0.96 1.37 21.96
N PRO A 8 -0.11 2.03 21.50
CA PRO A 8 -1.05 1.41 20.56
C PRO A 8 -0.42 1.26 19.17
N PHE A 9 -0.81 0.20 18.44
CA PHE A 9 -0.41 0.03 17.03
C PHE A 9 -1.00 1.12 16.14
N PHE A 10 -2.31 1.37 16.24
CA PHE A 10 -3.01 2.50 15.62
C PHE A 10 -3.52 3.45 16.70
N ASN A 11 -3.58 4.75 16.38
CA ASN A 11 -4.15 5.77 17.26
C ASN A 11 -5.17 6.65 16.50
N TYR A 12 -6.23 6.01 15.99
CA TYR A 12 -7.27 6.69 15.21
C TYR A 12 -7.97 7.85 15.96
N PRO A 13 -8.26 7.75 17.29
CA PRO A 13 -8.84 8.89 17.98
C PRO A 13 -7.94 10.13 17.88
N ARG A 14 -6.61 9.97 17.98
CA ARG A 14 -5.68 11.08 17.91
C ARG A 14 -5.56 11.66 16.50
N VAL A 15 -5.69 10.83 15.45
CA VAL A 15 -5.77 11.30 14.05
C VAL A 15 -6.92 12.29 13.84
N TYR A 16 -8.03 12.12 14.59
CA TYR A 16 -9.15 13.04 14.56
C TYR A 16 -8.92 14.23 15.47
N THR A 17 -8.53 14.00 16.74
CA THR A 17 -8.47 15.06 17.76
C THR A 17 -7.41 16.11 17.46
N ASP A 18 -6.27 15.72 16.92
CA ASP A 18 -5.16 16.64 16.59
C ASP A 18 -5.49 17.53 15.37
N ASP A 19 -6.39 17.10 14.49
CA ASP A 19 -6.75 17.81 13.26
C ASP A 19 -8.21 18.31 13.26
N ARG A 20 -8.90 18.17 14.42
CA ARG A 20 -10.35 18.34 14.55
C ARG A 20 -10.87 19.68 13.99
N ASP A 21 -10.24 20.78 14.33
CA ASP A 21 -10.76 22.10 13.97
C ASP A 21 -10.64 22.35 12.46
N ALA A 22 -9.55 21.89 11.83
CA ALA A 22 -9.39 21.91 10.39
C ALA A 22 -10.42 21.00 9.69
N LEU A 23 -10.63 19.78 10.22
CA LEU A 23 -11.62 18.84 9.69
C LEU A 23 -13.05 19.39 9.78
N MET A 24 -13.40 20.00 10.91
CA MET A 24 -14.72 20.63 11.08
C MET A 24 -14.91 21.83 10.14
N GLY A 25 -13.85 22.62 9.91
CA GLY A 25 -13.87 23.72 8.93
C GLY A 25 -14.09 23.19 7.50
N ILE A 26 -13.41 22.13 7.10
CA ILE A 26 -13.58 21.49 5.80
C ILE A 26 -15.01 20.96 5.63
N PHE A 27 -15.53 20.24 6.64
CA PHE A 27 -16.88 19.72 6.64
C PHE A 27 -17.93 20.84 6.45
N ASP A 28 -17.80 21.93 7.20
CA ASP A 28 -18.69 23.09 7.14
C ASP A 28 -18.66 23.77 5.76
N GLU A 29 -17.46 23.98 5.18
CA GLU A 29 -17.28 24.59 3.87
C GLU A 29 -17.84 23.74 2.73
N VAL A 30 -17.57 22.44 2.74
CA VAL A 30 -18.12 21.51 1.72
C VAL A 30 -19.63 21.41 1.86
N GLY A 31 -20.14 21.31 3.11
CA GLY A 31 -21.56 21.24 3.41
C GLY A 31 -22.33 22.46 2.95
N LYS A 32 -21.84 23.68 3.26
CA LYS A 32 -22.47 24.95 2.84
C LYS A 32 -22.58 25.09 1.32
N ARG A 33 -21.63 24.52 0.57
CA ARG A 33 -21.66 24.53 -0.90
C ARG A 33 -22.52 23.41 -1.50
N GLY A 34 -22.94 22.41 -0.71
CA GLY A 34 -23.63 21.22 -1.23
C GLY A 34 -22.76 20.41 -2.22
N ALA A 35 -21.43 20.48 -2.07
CA ALA A 35 -20.47 20.00 -3.06
C ALA A 35 -19.98 18.58 -2.69
N PHE A 36 -20.81 17.54 -2.88
CA PHE A 36 -20.53 16.20 -2.34
C PHE A 36 -19.86 15.23 -3.32
N ILE A 37 -20.21 15.26 -4.60
CA ILE A 37 -19.74 14.27 -5.59
C ILE A 37 -19.20 14.99 -6.84
N LEU A 38 -17.99 14.58 -7.30
CA LEU A 38 -17.32 15.06 -8.52
C LEU A 38 -17.20 16.60 -8.58
N GLN A 39 -16.84 17.22 -7.46
CA GLN A 39 -16.77 18.68 -7.33
C GLN A 39 -15.31 19.18 -7.30
N LYS A 40 -15.15 20.49 -7.07
CA LYS A 40 -13.87 21.19 -7.15
C LYS A 40 -12.79 20.61 -6.24
N ASP A 41 -13.11 20.23 -5.00
CA ASP A 41 -12.11 19.76 -4.04
C ASP A 41 -11.50 18.43 -4.48
N LEU A 42 -12.28 17.58 -5.15
CA LEU A 42 -11.76 16.36 -5.78
C LEU A 42 -10.76 16.70 -6.89
N ARG A 43 -11.11 17.60 -7.80
CA ARG A 43 -10.20 18.00 -8.89
C ARG A 43 -8.91 18.64 -8.37
N ASP A 44 -9.02 19.49 -7.34
CA ASP A 44 -7.85 20.11 -6.69
C ASP A 44 -6.94 19.05 -6.05
N PHE A 45 -7.53 18.04 -5.39
CA PHE A 45 -6.77 16.95 -4.82
C PHE A 45 -6.12 16.07 -5.89
N GLU A 46 -6.84 15.70 -6.95
CA GLU A 46 -6.31 14.92 -8.07
C GLU A 46 -5.11 15.63 -8.73
N ALA A 47 -5.22 16.95 -8.97
CA ALA A 47 -4.12 17.75 -9.50
C ALA A 47 -2.91 17.81 -8.55
N ALA A 48 -3.15 17.99 -7.26
CA ALA A 48 -2.10 17.98 -6.24
C ALA A 48 -1.43 16.60 -6.14
N LEU A 49 -2.19 15.51 -6.20
CA LEU A 49 -1.69 14.13 -6.17
C LEU A 49 -0.86 13.82 -7.42
N ALA A 50 -1.33 14.21 -8.61
CA ALA A 50 -0.58 14.07 -9.86
C ALA A 50 0.76 14.82 -9.78
N THR A 51 0.76 16.04 -9.26
CA THR A 51 1.98 16.83 -9.04
C THR A 51 2.92 16.16 -8.06
N TYR A 52 2.40 15.66 -6.93
CA TYR A 52 3.18 15.00 -5.88
C TYR A 52 3.85 13.72 -6.37
N THR A 53 3.11 12.89 -7.12
CA THR A 53 3.60 11.61 -7.62
C THR A 53 4.42 11.72 -8.91
N GLY A 54 4.21 12.78 -9.69
CA GLY A 54 4.75 12.94 -11.03
C GLY A 54 4.00 12.13 -12.10
N ALA A 55 2.82 11.59 -11.77
CA ALA A 55 1.92 10.98 -12.75
C ALA A 55 1.27 12.05 -13.63
N LYS A 56 1.01 11.74 -14.90
CA LYS A 56 0.29 12.67 -15.79
C LYS A 56 -1.19 12.79 -15.43
N TYR A 57 -1.79 11.69 -15.00
CA TYR A 57 -3.21 11.61 -14.70
C TYR A 57 -3.41 10.93 -13.34
N ALA A 58 -4.22 11.54 -12.49
CA ALA A 58 -4.70 10.99 -11.24
C ALA A 58 -6.22 11.13 -11.18
N MET A 59 -6.91 10.11 -10.70
CA MET A 59 -8.36 10.07 -10.57
C MET A 59 -8.73 9.47 -9.22
N GLY A 60 -9.58 10.17 -8.46
CA GLY A 60 -10.10 9.65 -7.20
C GLY A 60 -11.12 8.52 -7.42
N VAL A 61 -10.93 7.41 -6.72
CA VAL A 61 -11.79 6.23 -6.77
C VAL A 61 -12.27 5.85 -5.37
N GLY A 62 -13.31 5.04 -5.27
CA GLY A 62 -13.89 4.61 -4.00
C GLY A 62 -12.90 3.84 -3.11
N ASN A 63 -11.96 3.11 -3.70
CA ASN A 63 -10.88 2.40 -3.01
C ASN A 63 -9.80 1.94 -4.01
N ALA A 64 -8.62 1.55 -3.51
CA ALA A 64 -7.53 1.09 -4.38
C ALA A 64 -7.84 -0.21 -5.12
N THR A 65 -8.65 -1.10 -4.56
CA THR A 65 -9.04 -2.37 -5.21
C THR A 65 -9.74 -2.11 -6.54
N ASP A 66 -10.70 -1.18 -6.55
CA ASP A 66 -11.38 -0.75 -7.77
C ASP A 66 -10.41 -0.09 -8.76
N GLY A 67 -9.49 0.75 -8.27
CA GLY A 67 -8.46 1.36 -9.12
C GLY A 67 -7.56 0.32 -9.81
N LEU A 68 -7.15 -0.72 -9.09
CA LEU A 68 -6.37 -1.84 -9.64
C LEU A 68 -7.17 -2.63 -10.69
N GLU A 69 -8.45 -2.90 -10.40
CA GLU A 69 -9.35 -3.57 -11.34
C GLU A 69 -9.54 -2.74 -12.61
N PHE A 70 -9.79 -1.42 -12.47
CA PHE A 70 -9.89 -0.51 -13.63
C PHE A 70 -8.61 -0.49 -14.46
N GLY A 71 -7.44 -0.59 -13.82
CA GLY A 71 -6.17 -0.74 -14.52
C GLY A 71 -6.18 -1.92 -15.49
N TRP A 72 -6.54 -3.10 -15.03
CA TRP A 72 -6.61 -4.31 -15.85
C TRP A 72 -7.70 -4.25 -16.90
N MET A 73 -8.88 -3.76 -16.56
CA MET A 73 -9.99 -3.59 -17.52
C MET A 73 -9.63 -2.59 -18.62
N SER A 74 -8.95 -1.49 -18.28
CA SER A 74 -8.58 -0.42 -19.22
C SER A 74 -7.55 -0.87 -20.27
N ILE A 75 -6.68 -1.82 -19.93
CA ILE A 75 -5.71 -2.40 -20.88
C ILE A 75 -6.28 -3.59 -21.65
N GLY A 76 -7.54 -3.95 -21.43
CA GLY A 76 -8.26 -4.94 -22.24
C GLY A 76 -8.04 -6.37 -21.80
N MET A 77 -7.88 -6.65 -20.51
CA MET A 77 -7.80 -8.00 -19.96
C MET A 77 -8.99 -8.87 -20.41
N ARG A 78 -8.72 -10.12 -20.70
CA ARG A 78 -9.71 -11.10 -21.17
C ARG A 78 -9.81 -12.28 -20.19
N PRO A 79 -10.93 -13.00 -20.17
CA PRO A 79 -11.06 -14.24 -19.41
C PRO A 79 -9.95 -15.24 -19.77
N GLY A 80 -9.23 -15.74 -18.76
CA GLY A 80 -8.13 -16.69 -18.92
C GLY A 80 -6.74 -16.05 -19.03
N ASP A 81 -6.63 -14.74 -19.19
CA ASP A 81 -5.37 -14.01 -19.13
C ASP A 81 -4.74 -14.13 -17.74
N GLU A 82 -3.46 -14.47 -17.67
CA GLU A 82 -2.74 -14.65 -16.41
C GLU A 82 -1.99 -13.37 -16.01
N VAL A 83 -2.06 -13.02 -14.73
CA VAL A 83 -1.29 -11.93 -14.14
C VAL A 83 -0.48 -12.44 -12.96
N ILE A 84 0.83 -12.25 -13.02
CA ILE A 84 1.78 -12.64 -11.97
C ILE A 84 1.81 -11.58 -10.86
N PHE A 85 1.70 -12.01 -9.60
CA PHE A 85 1.75 -11.12 -8.44
C PHE A 85 2.49 -11.78 -7.26
N SER A 86 3.03 -10.99 -6.32
CA SER A 86 3.59 -11.54 -5.08
C SER A 86 2.49 -12.05 -4.18
N SER A 87 2.64 -13.25 -3.61
CA SER A 87 1.69 -13.76 -2.61
C SER A 87 1.81 -13.05 -1.25
N HIS A 88 2.89 -12.31 -1.02
CA HIS A 88 3.04 -11.39 0.10
C HIS A 88 2.40 -10.04 -0.26
N THR A 89 1.09 -9.98 -0.18
CA THR A 89 0.28 -8.80 -0.44
C THR A 89 -1.09 -8.92 0.22
N MET A 90 -1.85 -7.83 0.20
CA MET A 90 -3.26 -7.84 0.58
C MET A 90 -4.08 -8.61 -0.47
N LEU A 91 -5.13 -9.31 -0.04
CA LEU A 91 -6.01 -10.06 -0.93
C LEU A 91 -6.56 -9.22 -2.10
N ALA A 92 -6.69 -7.91 -1.93
CA ALA A 92 -7.18 -6.98 -2.94
C ALA A 92 -6.39 -7.05 -4.26
N THR A 93 -5.06 -7.27 -4.20
CA THR A 93 -4.22 -7.43 -5.39
C THR A 93 -4.70 -8.59 -6.27
N ALA A 94 -4.87 -9.77 -5.69
CA ALA A 94 -5.38 -10.94 -6.41
C ALA A 94 -6.86 -10.79 -6.79
N ALA A 95 -7.67 -10.19 -5.92
CA ALA A 95 -9.08 -9.94 -6.15
C ALA A 95 -9.30 -9.03 -7.37
N ALA A 96 -8.52 -7.94 -7.50
CA ALA A 96 -8.62 -7.03 -8.64
C ALA A 96 -8.31 -7.73 -9.98
N ILE A 97 -7.31 -8.64 -10.02
CA ILE A 97 -7.03 -9.48 -11.19
C ILE A 97 -8.24 -10.37 -11.49
N LYS A 98 -8.76 -11.03 -10.46
CA LYS A 98 -9.88 -11.99 -10.61
C LYS A 98 -11.17 -11.32 -11.05
N THR A 99 -11.52 -10.17 -10.46
CA THR A 99 -12.74 -9.43 -10.79
C THR A 99 -12.67 -8.75 -12.15
N ALA A 100 -11.47 -8.37 -12.62
CA ALA A 100 -11.24 -7.91 -13.98
C ALA A 100 -11.35 -9.04 -15.04
N GLY A 101 -11.53 -10.31 -14.62
CA GLY A 101 -11.67 -11.47 -15.49
C GLY A 101 -10.41 -12.32 -15.66
N GLY A 102 -9.29 -11.91 -15.08
CA GLY A 102 -8.01 -12.61 -15.19
C GLY A 102 -7.84 -13.78 -14.23
N VAL A 103 -6.69 -14.43 -14.33
CA VAL A 103 -6.22 -15.52 -13.48
C VAL A 103 -5.02 -15.03 -12.68
N PRO A 104 -5.14 -14.85 -11.36
CA PRO A 104 -4.01 -14.45 -10.53
C PRO A 104 -3.01 -15.60 -10.36
N VAL A 105 -1.73 -15.35 -10.65
CA VAL A 105 -0.62 -16.30 -10.54
C VAL A 105 0.33 -15.85 -9.44
N PRO A 106 0.23 -16.43 -8.22
CA PRO A 106 1.06 -16.03 -7.09
C PRO A 106 2.49 -16.56 -7.23
N VAL A 107 3.47 -15.72 -6.90
CA VAL A 107 4.89 -16.07 -6.86
C VAL A 107 5.53 -15.75 -5.51
N GLU A 108 6.76 -16.22 -5.31
CA GLU A 108 7.58 -16.00 -4.13
C GLU A 108 7.94 -14.52 -3.91
N LEU A 109 8.19 -14.19 -2.65
CA LEU A 109 8.90 -12.97 -2.27
C LEU A 109 10.42 -13.14 -2.40
N GLY A 110 11.10 -12.00 -2.66
CA GLY A 110 12.55 -11.87 -2.68
C GLY A 110 13.14 -11.61 -1.28
N ALA A 111 14.43 -11.33 -1.25
CA ALA A 111 15.17 -11.08 0.00
C ALA A 111 14.73 -9.79 0.72
N ASP A 112 14.15 -8.85 0.00
CA ASP A 112 13.58 -7.59 0.51
C ASP A 112 12.09 -7.71 0.88
N ASN A 113 11.55 -8.93 0.87
CA ASN A 113 10.16 -9.29 1.12
C ASN A 113 9.16 -8.72 0.09
N LEU A 114 9.64 -8.18 -1.03
CA LEU A 114 8.82 -7.78 -2.17
C LEU A 114 8.77 -8.90 -3.22
N ILE A 115 8.10 -8.67 -4.35
CA ILE A 115 8.03 -9.65 -5.43
C ILE A 115 9.42 -10.04 -5.92
N ASP A 116 9.71 -11.35 -6.02
CA ASP A 116 10.98 -11.87 -6.55
C ASP A 116 10.98 -11.82 -8.09
N PRO A 117 11.81 -10.98 -8.73
CA PRO A 117 11.87 -10.93 -10.20
C PRO A 117 12.26 -12.25 -10.87
N GLU A 118 13.03 -13.11 -10.21
CA GLU A 118 13.39 -14.43 -10.74
C GLU A 118 12.18 -15.37 -10.73
N ALA A 119 11.39 -15.31 -9.65
CA ALA A 119 10.13 -16.04 -9.58
C ALA A 119 9.10 -15.53 -10.59
N VAL A 120 9.09 -14.23 -10.88
CA VAL A 120 8.26 -13.65 -11.95
C VAL A 120 8.65 -14.24 -13.30
N GLU A 121 9.94 -14.20 -13.67
CA GLU A 121 10.41 -14.69 -14.97
C GLU A 121 10.12 -16.20 -15.14
N ALA A 122 10.29 -16.99 -14.08
CA ALA A 122 10.00 -18.43 -14.07
C ALA A 122 8.50 -18.77 -14.21
N ALA A 123 7.61 -17.87 -13.79
CA ALA A 123 6.15 -18.09 -13.84
C ALA A 123 5.49 -17.68 -15.16
N ILE A 124 6.23 -17.10 -16.12
CA ILE A 124 5.69 -16.65 -17.40
C ILE A 124 5.24 -17.84 -18.26
N THR A 125 4.01 -17.78 -18.74
CA THR A 125 3.41 -18.73 -19.66
C THR A 125 2.91 -18.01 -20.93
N PRO A 126 2.48 -18.72 -21.99
CA PRO A 126 1.84 -18.09 -23.14
C PRO A 126 0.53 -17.33 -22.83
N ARG A 127 -0.07 -17.55 -21.67
CA ARG A 127 -1.28 -16.83 -21.21
C ARG A 127 -0.96 -15.62 -20.35
N THR A 128 0.30 -15.46 -19.93
CA THR A 128 0.69 -14.32 -19.10
C THR A 128 0.58 -13.02 -19.90
N VAL A 129 -0.24 -12.10 -19.44
CA VAL A 129 -0.43 -10.77 -20.05
C VAL A 129 0.17 -9.65 -19.20
N GLY A 130 0.50 -9.91 -17.91
CA GLY A 130 1.03 -8.86 -17.09
C GLY A 130 1.59 -9.28 -15.74
N ILE A 131 2.17 -8.28 -15.07
CA ILE A 131 2.77 -8.37 -13.74
C ILE A 131 2.11 -7.31 -12.87
N MET A 132 1.77 -7.68 -11.64
CA MET A 132 1.22 -6.77 -10.62
C MET A 132 2.12 -6.73 -9.40
N PRO A 133 3.20 -5.93 -9.43
CA PRO A 133 4.06 -5.76 -8.27
C PRO A 133 3.31 -4.95 -7.20
N THR A 134 3.42 -5.40 -5.94
CA THR A 134 2.94 -4.64 -4.79
C THR A 134 4.10 -3.87 -4.18
N GLN A 135 3.97 -2.55 -4.15
CA GLN A 135 4.91 -1.63 -3.50
C GLN A 135 4.61 -1.64 -1.98
N LEU A 136 5.06 -2.72 -1.33
CA LEU A 136 4.57 -3.10 0.00
C LEU A 136 5.32 -2.39 1.13
N ASN A 137 4.64 -2.16 2.25
CA ASN A 137 5.17 -1.56 3.49
C ASN A 137 5.85 -0.19 3.30
N GLY A 138 5.58 0.47 2.17
CA GLY A 138 6.18 1.77 1.86
C GLY A 138 7.54 1.67 1.16
N ARG A 139 7.86 0.52 0.57
CA ARG A 139 9.04 0.30 -0.27
C ARG A 139 8.64 0.01 -1.71
N THR A 140 9.39 0.55 -2.66
CA THR A 140 9.22 0.28 -4.09
C THR A 140 10.00 -0.97 -4.49
N CYS A 141 9.41 -1.86 -5.29
CA CYS A 141 10.10 -3.02 -5.88
C CYS A 141 11.30 -2.61 -6.75
N ASP A 142 12.18 -3.56 -7.07
CA ASP A 142 13.21 -3.35 -8.11
C ASP A 142 12.54 -3.21 -9.48
N MET A 143 12.09 -1.99 -9.76
CA MET A 143 11.32 -1.70 -10.97
C MET A 143 12.15 -1.77 -12.25
N ASP A 144 13.47 -1.68 -12.18
CA ASP A 144 14.31 -1.90 -13.36
C ASP A 144 14.20 -3.36 -13.82
N ARG A 145 14.28 -4.31 -12.90
CA ARG A 145 14.13 -5.74 -13.21
C ARG A 145 12.72 -6.08 -13.67
N ILE A 146 11.71 -5.63 -12.94
CA ILE A 146 10.29 -5.89 -13.27
C ILE A 146 9.94 -5.31 -14.65
N MET A 147 10.29 -4.06 -14.92
CA MET A 147 10.00 -3.42 -16.21
C MET A 147 10.82 -4.05 -17.35
N GLY A 148 12.07 -4.48 -17.09
CA GLY A 148 12.89 -5.21 -18.04
C GLY A 148 12.26 -6.55 -18.45
N ILE A 149 11.75 -7.33 -17.48
CA ILE A 149 11.02 -8.58 -17.73
C ILE A 149 9.74 -8.29 -18.53
N ALA A 150 8.99 -7.28 -18.14
CA ALA A 150 7.75 -6.91 -18.81
C ALA A 150 7.99 -6.49 -20.27
N GLN A 151 8.99 -5.66 -20.53
CA GLN A 151 9.36 -5.23 -21.89
C GLN A 151 9.80 -6.40 -22.77
N LYS A 152 10.68 -7.28 -22.27
CA LYS A 152 11.18 -8.47 -22.98
C LYS A 152 10.04 -9.38 -23.41
N ASN A 153 9.01 -9.52 -22.58
CA ASN A 153 7.90 -10.43 -22.79
C ASN A 153 6.61 -9.75 -23.26
N ARG A 154 6.63 -8.44 -23.53
CA ARG A 154 5.47 -7.62 -23.92
C ARG A 154 4.31 -7.70 -22.93
N LEU A 155 4.63 -7.67 -21.65
CA LEU A 155 3.65 -7.74 -20.57
C LEU A 155 3.26 -6.34 -20.11
N PHE A 156 2.02 -6.18 -19.69
CA PHE A 156 1.56 -5.00 -18.97
C PHE A 156 2.03 -5.02 -17.52
N VAL A 157 2.18 -3.84 -16.93
CA VAL A 157 2.46 -3.70 -15.50
C VAL A 157 1.42 -2.77 -14.89
N VAL A 158 0.69 -3.27 -13.88
CA VAL A 158 -0.20 -2.48 -13.03
C VAL A 158 0.35 -2.55 -11.61
N GLU A 159 0.76 -1.40 -11.05
CA GLU A 159 1.37 -1.35 -9.72
C GLU A 159 0.32 -1.28 -8.62
N ASP A 160 0.35 -2.20 -7.67
CA ASP A 160 -0.35 -2.02 -6.41
C ASP A 160 0.50 -1.11 -5.49
N ALA A 161 0.27 0.19 -5.57
CA ALA A 161 0.96 1.21 -4.78
C ALA A 161 0.15 1.64 -3.55
N ALA A 162 -0.81 0.80 -3.11
CA ALA A 162 -1.73 1.10 -2.00
C ALA A 162 -1.03 1.38 -0.66
N GLN A 163 0.25 1.07 -0.52
CA GLN A 163 1.05 1.32 0.69
C GLN A 163 2.28 2.19 0.44
N ALA A 164 2.41 2.83 -0.73
CA ALA A 164 3.68 3.40 -1.16
C ALA A 164 3.61 4.85 -1.66
N LEU A 165 2.57 5.62 -1.29
CA LEU A 165 2.57 7.05 -1.57
C LEU A 165 3.85 7.68 -0.98
N GLY A 166 4.60 8.43 -1.78
CA GLY A 166 5.88 9.05 -1.40
C GLY A 166 7.11 8.14 -1.53
N SER A 167 6.95 6.82 -1.63
CA SER A 167 8.05 5.89 -1.86
C SER A 167 8.65 6.08 -3.25
N LYS A 168 9.99 5.92 -3.37
CA LYS A 168 10.69 6.11 -4.65
C LYS A 168 11.72 5.01 -4.88
N PHE A 169 11.89 4.67 -6.14
CA PHE A 169 13.02 3.88 -6.64
C PHE A 169 13.78 4.68 -7.67
N LYS A 170 15.08 4.92 -7.44
CA LYS A 170 15.95 5.78 -8.28
C LYS A 170 15.33 7.17 -8.53
N GLY A 171 14.73 7.76 -7.50
CA GLY A 171 14.11 9.08 -7.54
C GLY A 171 12.73 9.14 -8.18
N ARG A 172 12.24 8.06 -8.81
CA ARG A 172 10.93 7.98 -9.43
C ARG A 172 9.91 7.39 -8.44
N HIS A 173 8.72 7.99 -8.36
CA HIS A 173 7.66 7.63 -7.42
C HIS A 173 7.05 6.26 -7.74
N ALA A 174 6.80 5.44 -6.70
CA ALA A 174 6.00 4.21 -6.80
C ALA A 174 4.63 4.49 -7.43
N GLY A 175 4.15 3.59 -8.28
CA GLY A 175 2.89 3.78 -9.00
C GLY A 175 3.01 4.61 -10.28
N THR A 176 4.22 4.98 -10.70
CA THR A 176 4.43 5.70 -11.96
C THR A 176 5.25 4.93 -12.99
N PHE A 177 5.75 3.74 -12.66
CA PHE A 177 6.58 2.91 -13.54
C PHE A 177 5.77 2.11 -14.53
N GLY A 178 4.65 1.55 -14.10
CA GLY A 178 3.78 0.71 -14.92
C GLY A 178 2.85 1.50 -15.85
N HIS A 179 1.94 0.78 -16.48
CA HIS A 179 0.91 1.33 -17.35
C HIS A 179 -0.21 2.01 -16.54
N ALA A 180 -0.52 1.45 -15.36
CA ALA A 180 -1.46 2.01 -14.40
C ALA A 180 -1.05 1.62 -12.98
N SER A 181 -1.64 2.29 -12.00
CA SER A 181 -1.48 1.94 -10.59
C SER A 181 -2.66 2.42 -9.75
N ALA A 182 -2.73 1.93 -8.50
CA ALA A 182 -3.67 2.47 -7.52
C ALA A 182 -2.99 2.75 -6.18
N ILE A 183 -3.43 3.84 -5.55
CA ILE A 183 -3.07 4.26 -4.19
C ILE A 183 -4.30 4.12 -3.30
N SER A 184 -4.11 3.69 -2.05
CA SER A 184 -5.18 3.59 -1.07
C SER A 184 -5.12 4.74 -0.08
N PHE A 185 -6.30 5.28 0.23
CA PHE A 185 -6.52 6.25 1.31
C PHE A 185 -7.35 5.66 2.44
N PHE A 186 -7.39 4.34 2.59
CA PHE A 186 -7.99 3.70 3.76
C PHE A 186 -7.41 4.31 5.05
N PRO A 187 -8.18 4.47 6.14
CA PRO A 187 -7.76 5.21 7.35
C PRO A 187 -6.42 4.79 7.96
N ALA A 188 -6.00 3.52 7.78
CA ALA A 188 -4.71 3.02 8.26
C ALA A 188 -3.51 3.42 7.38
N LYS A 189 -3.73 4.05 6.23
CA LYS A 189 -2.64 4.49 5.35
C LYS A 189 -1.98 5.75 5.88
N VAL A 190 -0.72 5.98 5.47
CA VAL A 190 0.05 7.16 5.89
C VAL A 190 -0.70 8.45 5.51
N LEU A 191 -1.29 8.49 4.31
CA LEU A 191 -2.29 9.48 3.93
C LEU A 191 -3.66 8.79 3.95
N GLY A 192 -4.38 8.85 5.07
CA GLY A 192 -5.69 8.23 5.24
C GLY A 192 -6.84 9.23 5.20
N SER A 193 -7.95 8.83 4.58
CA SER A 193 -9.25 9.50 4.64
C SER A 193 -10.00 9.18 5.95
N LEU A 194 -11.19 9.70 6.13
CA LEU A 194 -12.10 9.36 7.23
C LEU A 194 -13.16 8.31 6.79
N GLY A 195 -12.75 7.37 5.95
CA GLY A 195 -13.56 6.32 5.36
C GLY A 195 -12.77 5.66 4.23
N ASP A 196 -13.45 4.96 3.33
CA ASP A 196 -12.79 4.42 2.15
C ASP A 196 -12.38 5.53 1.18
N GLY A 197 -11.34 5.26 0.42
CA GLY A 197 -10.82 6.13 -0.61
C GLY A 197 -9.62 5.51 -1.31
N GLY A 198 -9.40 5.93 -2.54
CA GLY A 198 -8.24 5.56 -3.34
C GLY A 198 -8.01 6.53 -4.49
N ALA A 199 -6.93 6.32 -5.22
CA ALA A 199 -6.68 6.99 -6.48
C ALA A 199 -6.13 6.00 -7.50
N PHE A 200 -6.53 6.20 -8.74
CA PHE A 200 -5.96 5.57 -9.93
C PHE A 200 -4.95 6.51 -10.56
N LEU A 201 -3.78 6.02 -10.96
CA LEU A 201 -2.74 6.80 -11.64
C LEU A 201 -2.34 6.15 -12.96
N THR A 202 -2.07 6.96 -13.97
CA THR A 202 -1.46 6.52 -15.22
C THR A 202 -0.75 7.67 -15.93
N ASN A 203 0.13 7.32 -16.87
CA ASN A 203 0.78 8.28 -17.78
C ASN A 203 0.19 8.21 -19.20
N ASP A 204 -0.77 7.33 -19.45
CA ASP A 204 -1.42 7.09 -20.74
C ASP A 204 -2.85 7.62 -20.72
N TYR A 205 -3.17 8.52 -21.66
CA TYR A 205 -4.50 9.11 -21.76
C TYR A 205 -5.58 8.09 -22.14
N GLY A 206 -5.27 7.12 -23.00
CA GLY A 206 -6.25 6.12 -23.42
C GLY A 206 -6.64 5.18 -22.27
N ILE A 207 -5.68 4.84 -21.39
CA ILE A 207 -5.92 4.08 -20.18
C ILE A 207 -6.73 4.93 -19.17
N PHE A 208 -6.37 6.21 -19.02
CA PHE A 208 -7.09 7.14 -18.16
C PHE A 208 -8.55 7.31 -18.57
N ASP A 209 -8.81 7.57 -19.86
CA ASP A 209 -10.17 7.78 -20.38
C ASP A 209 -11.07 6.54 -20.16
N LYS A 210 -10.54 5.34 -20.41
CA LYS A 210 -11.27 4.09 -20.13
C LYS A 210 -11.54 3.89 -18.64
N ALA A 211 -10.54 4.13 -17.78
CA ALA A 211 -10.71 4.04 -16.34
C ALA A 211 -11.73 5.08 -15.83
N TRP A 212 -11.72 6.29 -16.39
CA TRP A 212 -12.71 7.32 -16.11
C TRP A 212 -14.13 6.84 -16.40
N GLN A 213 -14.37 6.26 -17.59
CA GLN A 213 -15.67 5.70 -17.91
C GLN A 213 -16.07 4.60 -16.92
N LEU A 214 -15.15 3.67 -16.59
CA LEU A 214 -15.44 2.57 -15.67
C LEU A 214 -15.83 3.04 -14.27
N HIS A 215 -15.23 4.13 -13.74
CA HIS A 215 -15.47 4.59 -12.38
C HIS A 215 -16.81 5.32 -12.19
N ASP A 216 -17.40 5.82 -13.26
CA ASP A 216 -18.69 6.55 -13.24
C ASP A 216 -19.72 5.98 -14.24
N HIS A 217 -20.16 4.75 -14.02
CA HIS A 217 -21.27 4.08 -14.74
C HIS A 217 -21.06 3.91 -16.25
N GLY A 218 -19.81 3.95 -16.74
CA GLY A 218 -19.50 3.83 -18.16
C GLY A 218 -19.67 5.13 -18.96
N ARG A 219 -19.78 6.28 -18.28
CA ARG A 219 -19.97 7.59 -18.93
C ARG A 219 -18.65 8.21 -19.33
N ASP A 220 -18.66 8.82 -20.52
CA ASP A 220 -17.57 9.70 -20.93
C ASP A 220 -17.68 11.13 -20.37
N ALA A 221 -16.78 12.02 -20.76
CA ALA A 221 -16.77 13.41 -20.32
C ALA A 221 -18.01 14.21 -20.76
N ASP A 222 -18.70 13.80 -21.82
CA ASP A 222 -19.92 14.41 -22.34
C ASP A 222 -21.19 13.83 -21.67
N GLY A 223 -21.01 12.84 -20.78
CA GLY A 223 -22.10 12.15 -20.07
C GLY A 223 -22.75 11.00 -20.86
N GLU A 224 -22.22 10.66 -22.04
CA GLU A 224 -22.71 9.56 -22.87
C GLU A 224 -22.19 8.21 -22.32
N VAL A 225 -23.07 7.22 -22.26
CA VAL A 225 -22.72 5.87 -21.82
C VAL A 225 -22.00 5.12 -22.95
N ARG A 226 -20.73 4.80 -22.76
CA ARG A 226 -19.87 4.10 -23.74
C ARG A 226 -19.60 2.64 -23.40
N SER A 227 -19.74 2.27 -22.12
CA SER A 227 -19.44 0.92 -21.64
C SER A 227 -20.24 0.57 -20.38
N TRP A 228 -20.15 -0.67 -19.94
CA TRP A 228 -20.54 -1.02 -18.58
C TRP A 228 -19.46 -0.49 -17.61
N GLY A 229 -19.92 0.22 -16.57
CA GLY A 229 -19.09 0.72 -15.49
C GLY A 229 -19.76 0.52 -14.14
N ARG A 230 -19.12 1.05 -13.10
CA ARG A 230 -19.66 1.00 -11.73
C ARG A 230 -19.60 2.37 -11.07
N ASN A 231 -20.16 2.47 -9.89
CA ASN A 231 -20.00 3.64 -9.05
C ASN A 231 -18.80 3.42 -8.13
N SER A 232 -17.65 4.03 -8.46
CA SER A 232 -16.45 4.02 -7.62
C SER A 232 -15.75 5.37 -7.68
N ARG A 233 -16.30 6.35 -7.01
CA ARG A 233 -15.81 7.72 -6.96
C ARG A 233 -15.29 8.04 -5.57
N LEU A 234 -14.24 8.84 -5.47
CA LEU A 234 -13.83 9.42 -4.19
C LEU A 234 -14.79 10.58 -3.85
N ASP A 235 -15.39 10.53 -2.66
CA ASP A 235 -16.25 11.62 -2.18
C ASP A 235 -15.50 12.93 -2.10
N ASN A 236 -16.13 14.02 -2.54
CA ASN A 236 -15.51 15.35 -2.54
C ASN A 236 -15.08 15.81 -1.12
N LEU A 237 -15.82 15.43 -0.08
CA LEU A 237 -15.45 15.68 1.30
C LEU A 237 -14.15 14.95 1.69
N GLN A 238 -14.01 13.67 1.33
CA GLN A 238 -12.79 12.91 1.59
C GLN A 238 -11.61 13.50 0.81
N ALA A 239 -11.82 13.92 -0.44
CA ALA A 239 -10.80 14.58 -1.25
C ALA A 239 -10.33 15.90 -0.64
N ALA A 240 -11.22 16.72 -0.09
CA ALA A 240 -10.88 17.96 0.61
C ALA A 240 -10.00 17.68 1.85
N ILE A 241 -10.34 16.65 2.63
CA ILE A 241 -9.56 16.21 3.79
C ILE A 241 -8.18 15.72 3.37
N LEU A 242 -8.11 14.87 2.34
CA LEU A 242 -6.85 14.35 1.81
C LEU A 242 -5.97 15.46 1.24
N HIS A 243 -6.55 16.43 0.54
CA HIS A 243 -5.82 17.60 0.04
C HIS A 243 -5.25 18.45 1.18
N HIS A 244 -6.00 18.63 2.28
CA HIS A 244 -5.48 19.29 3.47
C HIS A 244 -4.29 18.53 4.04
N ARG A 245 -4.39 17.22 4.26
CA ARG A 245 -3.36 16.37 4.85
C ARG A 245 -2.12 16.20 3.96
N LEU A 246 -2.29 16.25 2.63
CA LEU A 246 -1.18 16.15 1.69
C LEU A 246 -0.15 17.28 1.86
N LYS A 247 -0.57 18.46 2.33
CA LYS A 247 0.32 19.61 2.56
C LYS A 247 1.40 19.38 3.60
N THR A 248 1.17 18.48 4.54
CA THR A 248 2.11 18.13 5.63
C THR A 248 2.64 16.69 5.50
N TYR A 249 2.34 16.03 4.40
CA TYR A 249 2.62 14.60 4.21
C TYR A 249 4.11 14.24 4.31
N ASP A 250 4.99 15.07 3.77
CA ASP A 250 6.45 14.84 3.83
C ASP A 250 6.99 14.90 5.27
N GLN A 251 6.38 15.69 6.14
CA GLN A 251 6.72 15.74 7.58
C GLN A 251 6.33 14.42 8.27
N ILE A 252 5.19 13.87 7.89
CA ILE A 252 4.72 12.55 8.36
C ILE A 252 5.68 11.46 7.91
N VAL A 253 6.08 11.46 6.64
CA VAL A 253 7.07 10.51 6.11
C VAL A 253 8.41 10.64 6.83
N ALA A 254 8.90 11.86 7.06
CA ALA A 254 10.14 12.10 7.79
C ALA A 254 10.07 11.52 9.22
N ARG A 255 8.94 11.70 9.93
CA ARG A 255 8.74 11.10 11.27
C ARG A 255 8.77 9.58 11.23
N ARG A 256 8.11 8.94 10.26
CA ARG A 256 8.11 7.48 10.11
C ARG A 256 9.52 6.93 9.85
N ARG A 257 10.28 7.62 9.02
CA ARG A 257 11.70 7.28 8.76
C ARG A 257 12.56 7.41 10.02
N ALA A 258 12.34 8.45 10.83
CA ALA A 258 13.03 8.62 12.12
C ALA A 258 12.70 7.47 13.09
N VAL A 259 11.43 7.06 13.20
CA VAL A 259 11.02 5.90 14.01
C VAL A 259 11.69 4.62 13.51
N ALA A 260 11.73 4.39 12.18
CA ALA A 260 12.41 3.24 11.60
C ALA A 260 13.91 3.23 11.92
N ALA A 261 14.57 4.40 11.91
CA ALA A 261 15.97 4.53 12.28
C ALA A 261 16.22 4.15 13.75
N ILE A 262 15.34 4.53 14.67
CA ILE A 262 15.45 4.12 16.08
C ILE A 262 15.34 2.58 16.19
N TYR A 263 14.36 1.96 15.54
CA TYR A 263 14.24 0.50 15.53
C TYR A 263 15.49 -0.18 14.98
N GLN A 264 16.08 0.33 13.89
CA GLN A 264 17.31 -0.22 13.31
C GLN A 264 18.49 -0.14 14.29
N ILE A 265 18.70 1.02 14.93
CA ILE A 265 19.79 1.23 15.88
C ILE A 265 19.62 0.31 17.12
N ARG A 266 18.39 0.19 17.59
CA ARG A 266 18.10 -0.50 18.87
C ARG A 266 17.92 -2.00 18.73
N LEU A 267 17.55 -2.53 17.57
CA LEU A 267 17.22 -3.94 17.34
C LEU A 267 18.12 -4.63 16.31
N GLY A 268 18.96 -3.88 15.59
CA GLY A 268 19.73 -4.40 14.46
C GLY A 268 20.86 -5.38 14.82
N ASP A 269 21.25 -5.47 16.10
CA ASP A 269 22.24 -6.41 16.62
C ASP A 269 21.63 -7.73 17.13
N MET A 270 20.31 -7.90 17.04
CA MET A 270 19.59 -9.06 17.57
C MET A 270 19.48 -10.17 16.50
N PRO A 271 20.15 -11.34 16.70
CA PRO A 271 20.15 -12.41 15.70
C PRO A 271 18.78 -13.12 15.56
N GLU A 272 17.90 -12.97 16.55
CA GLU A 272 16.54 -13.51 16.53
C GLU A 272 15.59 -12.75 15.60
N LEU A 273 16.01 -11.56 15.14
CA LEU A 273 15.21 -10.67 14.32
C LEU A 273 15.81 -10.52 12.93
N GLN A 274 14.95 -10.46 11.91
CA GLN A 274 15.30 -9.96 10.59
C GLN A 274 14.49 -8.68 10.33
N LEU A 275 15.17 -7.55 10.39
CA LEU A 275 14.55 -6.23 10.23
C LEU A 275 14.34 -5.91 8.72
N PRO A 276 13.37 -5.03 8.38
CA PRO A 276 13.29 -4.47 7.03
C PRO A 276 14.55 -3.64 6.73
N PRO A 277 14.83 -3.32 5.45
CA PRO A 277 15.95 -2.45 5.10
C PRO A 277 15.93 -1.13 5.89
N ALA A 278 17.09 -0.70 6.39
CA ALA A 278 17.21 0.55 7.13
C ALA A 278 16.96 1.78 6.22
N PRO A 279 16.52 2.93 6.79
CA PRO A 279 16.51 4.17 6.03
C PRO A 279 17.89 4.44 5.42
N ASP A 280 17.91 4.79 4.13
CA ASP A 280 19.10 5.14 3.36
C ASP A 280 20.18 4.03 3.22
N SER A 281 19.85 2.77 3.56
CA SER A 281 20.77 1.62 3.39
C SER A 281 20.99 1.24 1.92
N ASP A 282 20.08 1.57 1.03
CA ASP A 282 20.21 1.43 -0.42
C ASP A 282 19.82 2.77 -1.08
N PRO A 283 20.78 3.49 -1.71
CA PRO A 283 20.53 4.80 -2.29
C PRO A 283 19.55 4.81 -3.46
N ARG A 284 19.19 3.61 -3.99
CA ARG A 284 18.17 3.50 -5.02
C ARG A 284 16.76 3.68 -4.45
N HIS A 285 16.57 3.45 -3.14
CA HIS A 285 15.26 3.42 -2.48
C HIS A 285 15.06 4.59 -1.53
N PHE A 286 13.87 5.17 -1.57
CA PHE A 286 13.36 6.08 -0.56
C PHE A 286 12.09 5.48 0.02
N ASP A 287 12.21 4.82 1.18
CA ASP A 287 11.11 4.10 1.84
C ASP A 287 10.34 5.04 2.76
N VAL A 288 9.00 4.94 2.75
CA VAL A 288 8.12 5.76 3.60
C VAL A 288 7.63 5.03 4.85
N TYR A 289 7.92 3.73 4.96
CA TYR A 289 7.56 2.87 6.10
C TYR A 289 6.07 2.96 6.45
N GLN A 290 5.21 2.57 5.51
CA GLN A 290 3.78 2.36 5.82
C GLN A 290 3.62 1.40 7.01
N ASN A 291 4.45 0.39 7.09
CA ASN A 291 4.59 -0.50 8.23
C ASN A 291 6.07 -0.75 8.52
N TYR A 292 6.39 -1.06 9.78
CA TYR A 292 7.67 -1.62 10.17
C TYR A 292 7.47 -3.12 10.43
N GLU A 293 7.54 -3.90 9.37
CA GLU A 293 7.35 -5.34 9.40
C GLU A 293 8.69 -6.06 9.43
N LEU A 294 8.87 -6.88 10.44
CA LEU A 294 10.06 -7.66 10.65
C LEU A 294 9.72 -9.15 10.81
N GLN A 295 10.71 -10.02 10.71
CA GLN A 295 10.59 -11.42 11.09
C GLN A 295 11.22 -11.63 12.48
N ALA A 296 10.60 -12.45 13.31
CA ALA A 296 11.02 -12.72 14.68
C ALA A 296 10.96 -14.22 14.98
N ASP A 297 11.98 -14.75 15.66
CA ASP A 297 11.91 -16.07 16.26
C ASP A 297 10.89 -16.04 17.41
N ARG A 298 10.19 -17.14 17.63
CA ARG A 298 9.14 -17.22 18.65
C ARG A 298 8.10 -16.10 18.54
N ARG A 299 7.73 -15.72 17.29
CA ARG A 299 6.87 -14.58 16.95
C ARG A 299 5.59 -14.50 17.77
N ASP A 300 4.89 -15.62 17.97
CA ASP A 300 3.61 -15.63 18.68
C ASP A 300 3.80 -15.39 20.20
N GLU A 301 4.87 -15.94 20.77
CA GLU A 301 5.24 -15.68 22.17
C GLU A 301 5.67 -14.21 22.35
N LEU A 302 6.49 -13.68 21.42
CA LEU A 302 6.87 -12.26 21.42
C LEU A 302 5.63 -11.36 21.36
N LYS A 303 4.69 -11.64 20.46
CA LYS A 303 3.45 -10.88 20.32
C LYS A 303 2.66 -10.84 21.63
N GLU A 304 2.51 -11.98 22.29
CA GLU A 304 1.78 -12.06 23.56
C GLU A 304 2.53 -11.33 24.69
N TYR A 305 3.87 -11.49 24.76
CA TYR A 305 4.69 -10.76 25.72
C TYR A 305 4.55 -9.23 25.56
N LEU A 306 4.63 -8.74 24.32
CA LEU A 306 4.47 -7.32 24.00
C LEU A 306 3.08 -6.82 24.39
N ARG A 307 2.03 -7.58 24.08
CA ARG A 307 0.65 -7.26 24.47
C ARG A 307 0.50 -7.12 25.97
N VAL A 308 1.03 -8.07 26.76
CA VAL A 308 0.99 -8.03 28.25
C VAL A 308 1.74 -6.81 28.78
N ASN A 309 2.79 -6.36 28.08
CA ASN A 309 3.58 -5.19 28.45
C ASN A 309 3.08 -3.87 27.81
N GLY A 310 1.84 -3.84 27.28
CA GLY A 310 1.19 -2.63 26.80
C GLY A 310 1.63 -2.18 25.40
N VAL A 311 2.31 -3.04 24.63
CA VAL A 311 2.73 -2.77 23.26
C VAL A 311 1.77 -3.43 22.27
N GLY A 312 1.07 -2.62 21.47
CA GLY A 312 0.23 -3.09 20.38
C GLY A 312 1.05 -3.53 19.18
N THR A 313 0.83 -4.74 18.69
CA THR A 313 1.48 -5.27 17.48
C THR A 313 0.45 -5.83 16.53
N LEU A 314 0.80 -5.99 15.26
CA LEU A 314 -0.08 -6.58 14.26
C LEU A 314 0.67 -7.64 13.44
N ILE A 315 -0.04 -8.67 13.01
CA ILE A 315 0.39 -9.60 11.98
C ILE A 315 -0.48 -9.35 10.75
N GLN A 316 0.13 -8.98 9.63
CA GLN A 316 -0.63 -8.65 8.42
C GLN A 316 -1.51 -9.83 7.99
N TRP A 317 -2.73 -9.51 7.58
CA TRP A 317 -3.70 -10.44 6.96
C TRP A 317 -3.88 -11.76 7.69
N GLY A 318 -3.82 -11.72 9.01
CA GLY A 318 -3.99 -12.91 9.85
C GLY A 318 -2.84 -13.92 9.78
N GLY A 319 -1.67 -13.51 9.28
CA GLY A 319 -0.48 -14.36 9.18
C GLY A 319 -0.53 -15.36 8.03
N LYS A 320 -1.29 -15.08 6.98
CA LYS A 320 -1.41 -15.94 5.79
C LYS A 320 -1.15 -15.16 4.51
N ALA A 321 -0.31 -15.72 3.65
CA ALA A 321 -0.15 -15.28 2.27
C ALA A 321 -1.42 -15.57 1.45
N VAL A 322 -1.59 -14.85 0.34
CA VAL A 322 -2.81 -14.98 -0.49
C VAL A 322 -3.04 -16.43 -0.93
N HIS A 323 -2.00 -17.16 -1.36
CA HIS A 323 -2.14 -18.55 -1.81
C HIS A 323 -2.51 -19.55 -0.70
N GLN A 324 -2.34 -19.18 0.58
CA GLN A 324 -2.66 -20.04 1.73
C GLN A 324 -4.15 -20.02 2.12
N TRP A 325 -4.97 -19.23 1.45
CA TRP A 325 -6.41 -19.25 1.64
C TRP A 325 -7.03 -20.35 0.77
N GLU A 326 -7.25 -21.51 1.34
CA GLU A 326 -7.71 -22.74 0.65
C GLU A 326 -8.92 -22.52 -0.27
N ARG A 327 -9.88 -21.70 0.16
CA ARG A 327 -11.10 -21.41 -0.62
C ARG A 327 -10.86 -20.61 -1.89
N LEU A 328 -9.65 -20.04 -2.07
CA LEU A 328 -9.27 -19.35 -3.31
C LEU A 328 -8.78 -20.31 -4.39
N GLY A 329 -8.49 -21.59 -4.01
CA GLY A 329 -8.17 -22.66 -4.96
C GLY A 329 -6.75 -22.63 -5.53
N PHE A 330 -5.81 -21.91 -4.91
CA PHE A 330 -4.40 -21.97 -5.28
C PHE A 330 -3.80 -23.33 -4.89
N LEU A 331 -3.09 -23.96 -5.83
CA LEU A 331 -2.42 -25.25 -5.61
C LEU A 331 -0.89 -25.12 -5.46
N VAL A 332 -0.36 -23.90 -5.60
CA VAL A 332 1.08 -23.64 -5.52
C VAL A 332 1.58 -23.67 -4.07
N LYS A 333 2.82 -24.09 -3.89
CA LYS A 333 3.57 -23.93 -2.63
C LYS A 333 4.64 -22.88 -2.82
N LEU A 334 4.72 -21.95 -1.89
CA LEU A 334 5.67 -20.85 -1.90
C LEU A 334 6.44 -20.85 -0.56
N PRO A 335 7.43 -21.74 -0.40
CA PRO A 335 8.04 -22.01 0.88
C PRO A 335 8.80 -20.83 1.49
N LYS A 336 9.36 -19.91 0.68
CA LYS A 336 9.99 -18.68 1.20
C LYS A 336 8.91 -17.76 1.80
N THR A 337 7.82 -17.57 1.07
CA THR A 337 6.68 -16.74 1.49
C THR A 337 5.98 -17.33 2.71
N GLU A 338 5.75 -18.64 2.74
CA GLU A 338 5.15 -19.34 3.88
C GLU A 338 6.01 -19.19 5.14
N ARG A 339 7.34 -19.34 5.02
CA ARG A 339 8.29 -19.15 6.13
C ARG A 339 8.27 -17.71 6.64
N PHE A 340 8.19 -16.74 5.74
CA PHE A 340 8.05 -15.32 6.11
C PHE A 340 6.80 -15.11 6.97
N PHE A 341 5.63 -15.58 6.52
CA PHE A 341 4.37 -15.42 7.26
C PHE A 341 4.34 -16.14 8.61
N ALA A 342 5.09 -17.23 8.77
CA ALA A 342 5.25 -17.88 10.06
C ALA A 342 6.01 -17.03 11.09
N ARG A 343 6.76 -16.01 10.64
CA ARG A 343 7.67 -15.21 11.49
C ARG A 343 7.34 -13.72 11.51
N CYS A 344 6.55 -13.20 10.56
CA CYS A 344 6.33 -11.76 10.43
C CYS A 344 5.51 -11.17 11.58
N ILE A 345 5.90 -9.97 12.00
CA ILE A 345 5.20 -9.15 13.00
C ILE A 345 5.49 -7.67 12.70
N MET A 346 4.53 -6.80 12.94
CA MET A 346 4.69 -5.36 12.79
C MET A 346 4.75 -4.67 14.16
N LEU A 347 5.74 -3.79 14.32
CA LEU A 347 5.87 -2.91 15.49
C LEU A 347 5.11 -1.58 15.27
N PRO A 348 4.74 -0.87 16.36
CA PRO A 348 4.06 0.42 16.28
C PRO A 348 4.83 1.42 15.44
N MET A 349 4.13 2.03 14.45
CA MET A 349 4.71 2.97 13.49
C MET A 349 3.78 4.19 13.28
N ASN A 350 2.80 4.41 14.16
CA ASN A 350 1.91 5.56 14.00
C ASN A 350 2.69 6.87 14.25
N VAL A 351 2.26 7.96 13.61
CA VAL A 351 2.99 9.24 13.61
C VAL A 351 3.01 9.94 14.98
N PHE A 352 2.18 9.51 15.92
CA PHE A 352 2.07 10.06 17.24
C PHE A 352 2.97 9.36 18.28
N VAL A 353 3.61 8.25 17.89
CA VAL A 353 4.51 7.54 18.79
C VAL A 353 5.73 8.41 19.10
N SER A 354 6.01 8.62 20.39
CA SER A 354 7.18 9.38 20.84
C SER A 354 8.46 8.54 20.76
N ASP A 355 9.62 9.18 20.80
CA ASP A 355 10.90 8.44 20.84
C ASP A 355 11.01 7.60 22.12
N ASP A 356 10.48 8.05 23.26
CA ASP A 356 10.45 7.28 24.50
C ASP A 356 9.57 6.03 24.37
N GLU A 357 8.41 6.14 23.70
CA GLU A 357 7.55 4.99 23.41
C GLU A 357 8.24 4.00 22.45
N VAL A 358 8.92 4.47 21.40
CA VAL A 358 9.68 3.63 20.49
C VAL A 358 10.82 2.91 21.23
N ASN A 359 11.55 3.63 22.09
CA ASN A 359 12.60 3.05 22.93
C ASN A 359 12.03 2.02 23.91
N TYR A 360 10.87 2.29 24.52
CA TYR A 360 10.18 1.33 25.37
C TYR A 360 9.83 0.04 24.61
N VAL A 361 9.28 0.15 23.38
CA VAL A 361 9.03 -1.02 22.52
C VAL A 361 10.31 -1.84 22.31
N CYS A 362 11.42 -1.17 21.97
CA CYS A 362 12.71 -1.84 21.79
C CYS A 362 13.18 -2.54 23.08
N ASP A 363 13.03 -1.90 24.23
CA ASP A 363 13.40 -2.48 25.52
C ASP A 363 12.59 -3.73 25.82
N GLN A 364 11.27 -3.73 25.52
CA GLN A 364 10.42 -4.91 25.73
C GLN A 364 10.80 -6.04 24.76
N VAL A 365 11.10 -5.77 23.49
CA VAL A 365 11.58 -6.77 22.53
C VAL A 365 12.88 -7.40 23.04
N ARG A 366 13.85 -6.59 23.45
CA ARG A 366 15.13 -7.07 23.98
C ARG A 366 14.96 -7.86 25.28
N ALA A 367 14.08 -7.44 26.17
CA ALA A 367 13.80 -8.13 27.44
C ALA A 367 13.22 -9.53 27.19
N PHE A 368 12.35 -9.70 26.20
CA PHE A 368 11.77 -10.99 25.83
C PHE A 368 12.83 -12.04 25.44
N TYR A 369 13.86 -11.65 24.69
CA TYR A 369 14.91 -12.59 24.25
C TYR A 369 16.06 -12.78 25.24
N ARG A 370 16.15 -11.93 26.28
CA ARG A 370 17.16 -12.06 27.35
C ARG A 370 16.72 -12.93 28.52
N GLY A 371 15.41 -13.07 28.70
CA GLY A 371 14.80 -13.88 29.77
C GLY A 371 14.31 -15.20 29.27
#